data_a13903bf5417be524d4e84777c24eb95
#
_entry.id   a13903bf5417be524d4e84777c24eb95
#
_cell.length_a   1.000
_cell.length_b   1.000
_cell.length_c   1.000
_cell.angle_alpha   90.00
_cell.angle_beta   90.00
_cell.angle_gamma   90.00
#
_symmetry.space_group_name_H-M   'P 1'
#
loop_
_entity.id
_entity.type
_entity.pdbx_description
1 polymer ?
#
loop_
_entity_poly.entity_id
_entity_poly.type
_entity_poly.pdbx_seq_one_letter_code
_entity_poly.pdbx_strand_id
1 'polypeptide(L)'
;LAQRIILDFPQTYPIYKEKNFAFNGIKQANRNTLLFRDPTVDGLKTGHTEEAGYCLVASAERNGFRLISVVMGTASEKIREQETSKLLKYGFRYFSGKTIFDSMQALPKSERKVWFADIENVALAPTNSMYVTLPLGRENSIEAVLDAPEALEAPLKAGDEVGTVKIVLGDRVL
;
A
#
# COMPACT_ATOMS: atom_id res chain seq x y z
N LEU A 1 -1.69 5.67 11.13
CA LEU A 1 -1.41 7.10 10.89
C LEU A 1 -0.48 7.30 9.69
N ALA A 2 0.74 6.71 9.63
CA ALA A 2 1.71 6.91 8.54
C ALA A 2 1.11 6.62 7.15
N GLN A 3 0.42 5.48 6.99
CA GLN A 3 -0.28 5.15 5.74
C GLN A 3 -1.27 6.23 5.32
N ARG A 4 -2.08 6.75 6.26
CA ARG A 4 -3.07 7.80 5.97
C ARG A 4 -2.39 9.12 5.57
N ILE A 5 -1.27 9.48 6.21
CA ILE A 5 -0.51 10.68 5.82
C ILE A 5 -0.04 10.57 4.36
N ILE A 6 0.47 9.39 3.95
CA ILE A 6 0.93 9.15 2.59
C ILE A 6 -0.23 9.21 1.58
N LEU A 7 -1.36 8.57 1.91
CA LEU A 7 -2.51 8.45 0.99
C LEU A 7 -3.34 9.72 0.93
N ASP A 8 -3.58 10.38 2.08
CA ASP A 8 -4.50 11.51 2.15
C ASP A 8 -3.81 12.85 1.83
N PHE A 9 -2.48 12.92 2.00
CA PHE A 9 -1.70 14.15 1.80
C PHE A 9 -0.49 13.95 0.86
N PRO A 10 -0.69 13.37 -0.35
CA PRO A 10 0.42 13.04 -1.25
C PRO A 10 1.19 14.28 -1.70
N GLN A 11 0.55 15.44 -1.78
CA GLN A 11 1.18 16.70 -2.18
C GLN A 11 2.09 17.28 -1.09
N THR A 12 1.75 17.06 0.18
CA THR A 12 2.52 17.56 1.33
C THR A 12 3.55 16.55 1.81
N TYR A 13 3.31 15.26 1.57
CA TYR A 13 4.17 14.17 2.02
C TYR A 13 5.66 14.34 1.65
N PRO A 14 6.05 14.88 0.48
CA PRO A 14 7.45 15.07 0.11
C PRO A 14 8.30 15.90 1.09
N ILE A 15 7.68 16.67 1.98
CA ILE A 15 8.41 17.42 3.02
C ILE A 15 9.21 16.50 3.96
N TYR A 16 8.75 15.25 4.16
CA TYR A 16 9.40 14.29 5.05
C TYR A 16 10.74 13.77 4.53
N LYS A 17 10.97 13.84 3.21
CA LYS A 17 12.23 13.43 2.59
C LYS A 17 13.30 14.54 2.56
N GLU A 18 12.93 15.76 2.95
CA GLU A 18 13.88 16.87 2.99
C GLU A 18 15.03 16.56 3.95
N LYS A 19 16.24 16.55 3.41
CA LYS A 19 17.45 16.19 4.15
C LYS A 19 17.93 17.29 5.10
N ASN A 20 17.70 18.55 4.72
CA ASN A 20 18.13 19.71 5.48
C ASN A 20 17.03 20.76 5.48
N PHE A 21 16.88 21.42 6.59
CA PHE A 21 15.98 22.57 6.75
C PHE A 21 16.72 23.75 7.36
N ALA A 22 16.52 24.93 6.82
CA ALA A 22 17.09 26.14 7.36
C ALA A 22 15.97 27.13 7.71
N PHE A 23 15.97 27.62 8.93
CA PHE A 23 15.03 28.62 9.40
C PHE A 23 15.75 29.61 10.31
N ASN A 24 15.50 30.89 10.14
CA ASN A 24 16.10 31.97 10.92
C ASN A 24 17.63 31.84 11.05
N GLY A 25 18.32 31.51 9.94
CA GLY A 25 19.79 31.37 9.93
C GLY A 25 20.30 30.04 10.51
N ILE A 26 19.46 29.22 11.11
CA ILE A 26 19.82 27.91 11.70
C ILE A 26 19.54 26.80 10.71
N LYS A 27 20.60 26.10 10.30
CA LYS A 27 20.49 24.92 9.44
C LYS A 27 20.50 23.64 10.28
N GLN A 28 19.52 22.78 10.06
CA GLN A 28 19.38 21.49 10.73
C GLN A 28 19.27 20.35 9.72
N ALA A 29 19.95 19.24 9.99
CA ALA A 29 19.80 18.02 9.24
C ALA A 29 18.58 17.23 9.73
N ASN A 30 17.92 16.50 8.83
CA ASN A 30 16.86 15.58 9.21
C ASN A 30 17.44 14.49 10.12
N ARG A 31 16.76 14.23 11.24
CA ARG A 31 17.17 13.19 12.20
C ARG A 31 16.93 11.76 11.72
N ASN A 32 16.18 11.58 10.64
CA ASN A 32 16.08 10.30 9.95
C ASN A 32 17.30 10.11 9.03
N THR A 33 18.34 9.52 9.58
CA THR A 33 19.63 9.32 8.90
C THR A 33 19.56 8.36 7.72
N LEU A 34 18.50 7.53 7.61
CA LEU A 34 18.27 6.66 6.45
C LEU A 34 18.05 7.44 5.15
N LEU A 35 17.50 8.65 5.22
CA LEU A 35 17.34 9.54 4.06
C LEU A 35 18.66 9.84 3.34
N PHE A 36 19.79 9.78 4.07
CA PHE A 36 21.12 10.05 3.50
C PHE A 36 21.79 8.78 2.95
N ARG A 37 21.31 7.59 3.34
CA ARG A 37 21.94 6.29 3.03
C ARG A 37 21.16 5.44 2.05
N ASP A 38 19.84 5.54 2.05
CA ASP A 38 18.96 4.78 1.16
C ASP A 38 18.07 5.76 0.38
N PRO A 39 18.31 5.94 -0.93
CA PRO A 39 17.56 6.88 -1.76
C PRO A 39 16.08 6.49 -1.92
N THR A 40 15.71 5.27 -1.58
CA THR A 40 14.33 4.79 -1.63
C THR A 40 13.52 5.17 -0.39
N VAL A 41 14.19 5.59 0.70
CA VAL A 41 13.54 6.10 1.91
C VAL A 41 13.08 7.54 1.68
N ASP A 42 11.83 7.82 1.99
CA ASP A 42 11.20 9.13 1.77
C ASP A 42 10.46 9.71 2.99
N GLY A 43 10.61 9.10 4.14
CA GLY A 43 10.00 9.55 5.41
C GLY A 43 10.35 8.63 6.56
N LEU A 44 9.81 8.81 7.75
CA LEU A 44 8.75 9.75 8.10
C LEU A 44 9.15 10.57 9.34
N LYS A 45 9.14 9.93 10.53
CA LYS A 45 9.27 10.64 11.82
C LYS A 45 10.12 9.87 12.83
N THR A 46 11.07 10.57 13.41
CA THR A 46 11.84 10.09 14.58
C THR A 46 11.21 10.56 15.88
N GLY A 47 11.40 9.80 16.94
CA GLY A 47 11.06 10.17 18.31
C GLY A 47 12.13 9.70 19.28
N HIS A 48 12.24 10.40 20.42
CA HIS A 48 13.10 9.99 21.53
C HIS A 48 12.60 10.60 22.83
N THR A 49 12.47 9.77 23.86
CA THR A 49 12.45 10.15 25.28
C THR A 49 13.28 9.14 26.04
N GLU A 50 13.61 9.43 27.30
CA GLU A 50 14.37 8.48 28.13
C GLU A 50 13.60 7.17 28.34
N GLU A 51 12.27 7.25 28.54
CA GLU A 51 11.42 6.07 28.73
C GLU A 51 11.14 5.32 27.42
N ALA A 52 10.90 6.04 26.33
CA ALA A 52 10.52 5.44 25.06
C ALA A 52 11.71 4.95 24.21
N GLY A 53 12.93 5.35 24.57
CA GLY A 53 14.12 5.10 23.78
C GLY A 53 14.07 5.78 22.39
N TYR A 54 14.92 5.36 21.48
CA TYR A 54 14.98 5.91 20.13
C TYR A 54 13.99 5.19 19.21
N CYS A 55 13.08 5.96 18.60
CA CYS A 55 11.99 5.47 17.76
C CYS A 55 12.08 6.05 16.34
N LEU A 56 11.61 5.29 15.35
CA LEU A 56 11.48 5.72 13.95
C LEU A 56 10.31 5.02 13.29
N VAL A 57 9.45 5.82 12.69
CA VAL A 57 8.57 5.36 11.61
C VAL A 57 9.23 5.76 10.30
N ALA A 58 9.57 4.80 9.45
CA ALA A 58 10.17 5.07 8.16
C ALA A 58 9.28 4.53 7.03
N SER A 59 9.32 5.20 5.89
CA SER A 59 8.72 4.75 4.65
C SER A 59 9.76 4.68 3.56
N ALA A 60 9.66 3.68 2.72
CA ALA A 60 10.49 3.50 1.54
C ALA A 60 9.66 2.94 0.39
N GLU A 61 9.99 3.32 -0.85
CA GLU A 61 9.31 2.85 -2.05
C GLU A 61 10.31 2.36 -3.09
N ARG A 62 10.05 1.17 -3.65
CA ARG A 62 10.84 0.57 -4.73
C ARG A 62 9.90 0.02 -5.79
N ASN A 63 10.05 0.48 -7.04
CA ASN A 63 9.26 -0.01 -8.17
C ASN A 63 7.74 -0.02 -7.92
N GLY A 64 7.22 1.04 -7.28
CA GLY A 64 5.80 1.15 -6.95
C GLY A 64 5.35 0.33 -5.72
N PHE A 65 6.24 -0.44 -5.11
CA PHE A 65 5.97 -1.15 -3.86
C PHE A 65 6.49 -0.35 -2.68
N ARG A 66 5.58 0.08 -1.81
CA ARG A 66 5.89 0.88 -0.62
C ARG A 66 5.82 0.04 0.65
N LEU A 67 6.80 0.24 1.52
CA LEU A 67 6.84 -0.34 2.87
C LEU A 67 6.90 0.76 3.91
N ILE A 68 6.24 0.52 5.03
CA ILE A 68 6.32 1.34 6.24
C ILE A 68 6.87 0.44 7.34
N SER A 69 7.95 0.88 7.99
CA SER A 69 8.51 0.21 9.15
C SER A 69 8.34 1.06 10.40
N VAL A 70 8.10 0.41 11.52
CA VAL A 70 8.00 1.03 12.85
C VAL A 70 9.00 0.35 13.78
N VAL A 71 9.96 1.11 14.26
CA VAL A 71 10.97 0.67 15.24
C VAL A 71 10.84 1.56 16.46
N MET A 72 10.73 0.95 17.63
CA MET A 72 10.56 1.65 18.90
C MET A 72 11.48 1.08 19.97
N GLY A 73 11.85 1.89 20.94
CA GLY A 73 12.55 1.43 22.13
C GLY A 73 14.01 1.05 21.93
N THR A 74 14.68 1.52 20.89
CA THR A 74 16.09 1.19 20.68
C THR A 74 17.01 2.03 21.58
N ALA A 75 18.20 1.48 21.90
CA ALA A 75 19.14 2.10 22.81
C ALA A 75 19.90 3.31 22.22
N SER A 76 19.89 3.48 20.89
CA SER A 76 20.58 4.60 20.24
C SER A 76 20.04 4.91 18.84
N GLU A 77 20.38 6.09 18.33
CA GLU A 77 20.07 6.48 16.95
C GLU A 77 20.64 5.51 15.92
N LYS A 78 21.86 5.02 16.14
CA LYS A 78 22.52 4.06 15.25
C LYS A 78 21.78 2.72 15.22
N ILE A 79 21.36 2.21 16.38
CA ILE A 79 20.59 0.96 16.46
C ILE A 79 19.23 1.14 15.82
N ARG A 80 18.53 2.23 16.09
CA ARG A 80 17.26 2.61 15.45
C ARG A 80 17.37 2.56 13.92
N GLU A 81 18.40 3.20 13.36
CA GLU A 81 18.67 3.19 11.93
C GLU A 81 18.92 1.77 11.39
N GLN A 82 19.77 1.01 12.07
CA GLN A 82 20.12 -0.35 11.66
C GLN A 82 18.90 -1.28 11.64
N GLU A 83 18.11 -1.29 12.70
CA GLU A 83 16.91 -2.13 12.81
C GLU A 83 15.86 -1.73 11.78
N THR A 84 15.65 -0.44 11.54
CA THR A 84 14.76 0.04 10.48
C THR A 84 15.24 -0.42 9.10
N SER A 85 16.54 -0.29 8.81
CA SER A 85 17.13 -0.75 7.55
C SER A 85 16.97 -2.26 7.36
N LYS A 86 17.14 -3.08 8.43
CA LYS A 86 16.92 -4.53 8.39
C LYS A 86 15.47 -4.88 8.03
N LEU A 87 14.49 -4.22 8.67
CA LEU A 87 13.07 -4.44 8.40
C LEU A 87 12.69 -4.09 6.95
N LEU A 88 13.14 -2.93 6.46
CA LEU A 88 12.87 -2.53 5.07
C LEU A 88 13.51 -3.51 4.07
N LYS A 89 14.79 -3.91 4.30
CA LYS A 89 15.47 -4.89 3.47
C LYS A 89 14.76 -6.25 3.49
N TYR A 90 14.30 -6.70 4.66
CA TYR A 90 13.51 -7.93 4.80
C TYR A 90 12.23 -7.83 3.95
N GLY A 91 11.46 -6.76 4.13
CA GLY A 91 10.21 -6.57 3.38
C GLY A 91 10.43 -6.59 1.87
N PHE A 92 11.38 -5.80 1.35
CA PHE A 92 11.67 -5.77 -0.09
C PHE A 92 12.33 -7.05 -0.63
N ARG A 93 12.95 -7.85 0.24
CA ARG A 93 13.56 -9.13 -0.17
C ARG A 93 12.54 -10.26 -0.29
N TYR A 94 11.49 -10.24 0.52
CA TYR A 94 10.58 -11.38 0.64
C TYR A 94 9.17 -11.08 0.16
N PHE A 95 8.84 -9.83 -0.14
CA PHE A 95 7.50 -9.43 -0.56
C PHE A 95 7.56 -8.54 -1.80
N SER A 96 6.49 -8.60 -2.58
CA SER A 96 6.20 -7.69 -3.68
C SER A 96 4.77 -7.19 -3.59
N GLY A 97 4.52 -6.03 -4.19
CA GLY A 97 3.18 -5.51 -4.37
C GLY A 97 2.77 -5.63 -5.83
N LYS A 98 1.51 -5.97 -6.07
CA LYS A 98 0.97 -6.11 -7.41
C LYS A 98 -0.46 -5.62 -7.49
N THR A 99 -0.78 -4.82 -8.50
CA THR A 99 -2.16 -4.55 -8.91
C THR A 99 -2.66 -5.78 -9.67
N ILE A 100 -3.76 -6.35 -9.22
CA ILE A 100 -4.38 -7.53 -9.81
C ILE A 100 -5.42 -7.12 -10.84
N PHE A 101 -6.24 -6.14 -10.49
CA PHE A 101 -7.22 -5.51 -11.38
C PHE A 101 -7.22 -4.01 -11.14
N ASP A 102 -7.35 -3.26 -12.22
CA ASP A 102 -7.60 -1.83 -12.13
C ASP A 102 -9.08 -1.54 -11.89
N SER A 103 -9.38 -0.36 -11.33
CA SER A 103 -10.74 0.13 -11.19
C SER A 103 -11.48 0.09 -12.53
N MET A 104 -12.71 -0.38 -12.55
CA MET A 104 -13.57 -0.51 -13.73
C MET A 104 -13.03 -1.44 -14.83
N GLN A 105 -11.99 -2.20 -14.57
CA GLN A 105 -11.50 -3.24 -15.46
C GLN A 105 -12.41 -4.46 -15.37
N ALA A 106 -12.97 -4.90 -16.51
CA ALA A 106 -13.80 -6.10 -16.56
C ALA A 106 -13.06 -7.34 -16.03
N LEU A 107 -13.67 -8.02 -15.07
CA LEU A 107 -13.12 -9.24 -14.52
C LEU A 107 -13.26 -10.41 -15.50
N PRO A 108 -12.29 -11.32 -15.57
CA PRO A 108 -12.40 -12.53 -16.37
C PRO A 108 -13.63 -13.36 -15.97
N LYS A 109 -14.39 -13.83 -16.95
CA LYS A 109 -15.58 -14.69 -16.74
C LYS A 109 -16.66 -14.06 -15.85
N SER A 110 -16.76 -12.74 -15.85
CA SER A 110 -17.71 -11.98 -15.01
C SER A 110 -18.98 -11.56 -15.73
N GLU A 111 -19.16 -11.97 -16.99
CA GLU A 111 -20.39 -11.65 -17.72
C GLU A 111 -21.64 -12.21 -17.01
N ARG A 112 -22.64 -11.36 -16.88
CA ARG A 112 -23.94 -11.69 -16.27
C ARG A 112 -25.06 -11.31 -17.22
N LYS A 113 -26.02 -12.20 -17.37
CA LYS A 113 -27.25 -11.91 -18.09
C LYS A 113 -28.06 -10.86 -17.33
N VAL A 114 -28.67 -9.94 -18.08
CA VAL A 114 -29.54 -8.91 -17.49
C VAL A 114 -30.95 -9.12 -17.99
N TRP A 115 -31.88 -9.37 -17.06
CA TRP A 115 -33.28 -9.50 -17.36
C TRP A 115 -33.96 -8.12 -17.44
N PHE A 116 -34.94 -8.00 -18.33
CA PHE A 116 -35.74 -6.77 -18.50
C PHE A 116 -34.95 -5.56 -18.95
N ALA A 117 -33.85 -5.75 -19.67
CA ALA A 117 -32.98 -4.68 -20.19
C ALA A 117 -32.85 -4.81 -21.71
N ASP A 118 -32.49 -3.68 -22.36
CA ASP A 118 -32.18 -3.63 -23.79
C ASP A 118 -30.83 -4.31 -24.11
N ILE A 119 -29.95 -4.45 -23.11
CA ILE A 119 -28.66 -5.14 -23.22
C ILE A 119 -28.79 -6.54 -22.61
N GLU A 120 -28.27 -7.55 -23.31
CA GLU A 120 -28.40 -8.94 -22.88
C GLU A 120 -27.42 -9.31 -21.76
N ASN A 121 -26.17 -8.83 -21.83
CA ASN A 121 -25.11 -9.15 -20.88
C ASN A 121 -24.31 -7.91 -20.46
N VAL A 122 -23.81 -7.93 -19.22
CA VAL A 122 -22.87 -6.96 -18.69
C VAL A 122 -21.68 -7.65 -18.05
N ALA A 123 -20.50 -7.08 -18.20
CA ALA A 123 -19.31 -7.53 -17.48
C ALA A 123 -19.21 -6.81 -16.14
N LEU A 124 -18.87 -7.53 -15.08
CA LEU A 124 -18.64 -6.96 -13.77
C LEU A 124 -17.19 -6.52 -13.64
N ALA A 125 -16.97 -5.44 -12.88
CA ALA A 125 -15.66 -4.84 -12.64
C ALA A 125 -15.54 -4.42 -11.18
N PRO A 126 -14.32 -4.38 -10.60
CA PRO A 126 -14.14 -3.81 -9.26
C PRO A 126 -14.30 -2.29 -9.30
N THR A 127 -14.94 -1.71 -8.28
CA THR A 127 -15.11 -0.26 -8.15
C THR A 127 -13.79 0.47 -7.88
N ASN A 128 -12.85 -0.21 -7.21
CA ASN A 128 -11.52 0.29 -6.88
C ASN A 128 -10.45 -0.66 -7.40
N SER A 129 -9.26 -0.13 -7.71
CA SER A 129 -8.11 -0.98 -8.05
C SER A 129 -7.76 -1.92 -6.89
N MET A 130 -7.54 -3.18 -7.22
CA MET A 130 -7.21 -4.23 -6.27
C MET A 130 -5.70 -4.45 -6.23
N TYR A 131 -5.06 -3.90 -5.20
CA TYR A 131 -3.64 -4.03 -4.97
C TYR A 131 -3.38 -4.96 -3.79
N VAL A 132 -2.50 -5.94 -3.97
CA VAL A 132 -2.15 -6.92 -2.94
C VAL A 132 -0.65 -6.97 -2.70
N THR A 133 -0.28 -7.32 -1.46
CA THR A 133 1.10 -7.62 -1.08
C THR A 133 1.25 -9.14 -0.94
N LEU A 134 2.21 -9.69 -1.67
CA LEU A 134 2.46 -11.13 -1.77
C LEU A 134 3.88 -11.49 -1.36
N PRO A 135 4.12 -12.66 -0.76
CA PRO A 135 5.44 -13.26 -0.73
C PRO A 135 5.96 -13.46 -2.16
N LEU A 136 7.24 -13.14 -2.40
CA LEU A 136 7.87 -13.36 -3.70
C LEU A 136 7.74 -14.81 -4.16
N GLY A 137 7.44 -15.01 -5.44
CA GLY A 137 7.23 -16.32 -6.05
C GLY A 137 5.84 -16.91 -5.85
N ARG A 138 4.91 -16.18 -5.21
CA ARG A 138 3.51 -16.61 -5.03
C ARG A 138 2.51 -15.89 -5.95
N GLU A 139 3.00 -15.14 -6.92
CA GLU A 139 2.19 -14.29 -7.82
C GLU A 139 1.21 -15.11 -8.68
N ASN A 140 1.58 -16.36 -8.98
CA ASN A 140 0.73 -17.28 -9.74
C ASN A 140 -0.19 -18.16 -8.87
N SER A 141 -0.11 -18.01 -7.55
CA SER A 141 -0.91 -18.80 -6.60
C SER A 141 -2.14 -18.03 -6.11
N ILE A 142 -2.39 -16.84 -6.64
CA ILE A 142 -3.56 -16.03 -6.30
C ILE A 142 -4.72 -16.35 -7.22
N GLU A 143 -5.92 -16.31 -6.65
CA GLU A 143 -7.17 -16.48 -7.37
C GLU A 143 -8.10 -15.31 -7.07
N ALA A 144 -8.93 -14.94 -8.05
CA ALA A 144 -10.02 -14.00 -7.87
C ALA A 144 -11.33 -14.78 -7.73
N VAL A 145 -11.99 -14.61 -6.60
CA VAL A 145 -13.28 -15.23 -6.31
C VAL A 145 -14.35 -14.16 -6.39
N LEU A 146 -15.21 -14.28 -7.40
CA LEU A 146 -16.36 -13.40 -7.61
C LEU A 146 -17.59 -14.01 -6.94
N ASP A 147 -18.17 -13.28 -6.00
CA ASP A 147 -19.44 -13.58 -5.35
C ASP A 147 -20.50 -12.57 -5.84
N ALA A 148 -21.28 -12.99 -6.82
CA ALA A 148 -22.32 -12.18 -7.45
C ALA A 148 -23.43 -13.10 -8.01
N PRO A 149 -24.68 -12.62 -8.12
CA PRO A 149 -25.77 -13.37 -8.75
C PRO A 149 -25.41 -13.85 -10.16
N GLU A 150 -25.94 -15.01 -10.57
CA GLU A 150 -25.74 -15.54 -11.92
C GLU A 150 -26.42 -14.68 -12.99
N ALA A 151 -27.50 -14.00 -12.64
CA ALA A 151 -28.19 -13.05 -13.49
C ALA A 151 -28.60 -11.81 -12.69
N LEU A 152 -28.74 -10.69 -13.37
CA LEU A 152 -29.13 -9.40 -12.82
C LEU A 152 -30.49 -8.99 -13.41
N GLU A 153 -31.14 -8.03 -12.77
CA GLU A 153 -32.42 -7.47 -13.22
C GLU A 153 -32.32 -5.95 -13.38
N ALA A 154 -32.85 -5.45 -14.49
CA ALA A 154 -32.97 -4.02 -14.69
C ALA A 154 -34.05 -3.42 -13.76
N PRO A 155 -33.96 -2.11 -13.41
CA PRO A 155 -32.99 -1.13 -13.93
C PRO A 155 -31.64 -1.19 -13.21
N LEU A 156 -30.54 -1.12 -13.97
CA LEU A 156 -29.18 -1.08 -13.48
C LEU A 156 -28.43 0.12 -14.07
N LYS A 157 -27.50 0.66 -13.32
CA LYS A 157 -26.59 1.74 -13.75
C LYS A 157 -25.15 1.32 -13.58
N ALA A 158 -24.28 1.88 -14.42
CA ALA A 158 -22.85 1.74 -14.22
C ALA A 158 -22.44 2.27 -12.85
N GLY A 159 -21.77 1.43 -12.05
CA GLY A 159 -21.39 1.74 -10.68
C GLY A 159 -22.30 1.15 -9.59
N ASP A 160 -23.42 0.54 -9.96
CA ASP A 160 -24.26 -0.18 -8.99
C ASP A 160 -23.49 -1.41 -8.43
N GLU A 161 -23.51 -1.57 -7.12
CA GLU A 161 -22.88 -2.71 -6.45
C GLU A 161 -23.80 -3.94 -6.58
N VAL A 162 -23.32 -4.96 -7.29
CA VAL A 162 -24.07 -6.20 -7.54
C VAL A 162 -23.43 -7.44 -6.93
N GLY A 163 -22.26 -7.28 -6.29
CA GLY A 163 -21.55 -8.39 -5.68
C GLY A 163 -20.20 -7.96 -5.13
N THR A 164 -19.40 -8.93 -4.74
CA THR A 164 -18.04 -8.72 -4.22
C THR A 164 -17.03 -9.58 -4.94
N VAL A 165 -15.82 -9.04 -5.15
CA VAL A 165 -14.67 -9.80 -5.61
C VAL A 165 -13.62 -9.85 -4.51
N LYS A 166 -13.08 -11.05 -4.25
CA LYS A 166 -12.02 -11.29 -3.27
C LYS A 166 -10.78 -11.84 -3.97
N ILE A 167 -9.61 -11.37 -3.57
CA ILE A 167 -8.34 -12.00 -3.96
C ILE A 167 -7.94 -12.95 -2.85
N VAL A 168 -7.67 -14.19 -3.20
CA VAL A 168 -7.29 -15.24 -2.24
C VAL A 168 -5.92 -15.83 -2.58
N LEU A 169 -5.19 -16.22 -1.56
CA LEU A 169 -3.93 -16.96 -1.65
C LEU A 169 -4.09 -18.24 -0.82
N GLY A 170 -4.43 -19.35 -1.49
CA GLY A 170 -4.91 -20.55 -0.82
C GLY A 170 -6.19 -20.23 -0.02
N ASP A 171 -6.20 -20.53 1.28
CA ASP A 171 -7.36 -20.29 2.15
C ASP A 171 -7.43 -18.85 2.72
N ARG A 172 -6.45 -18.01 2.39
CA ARG A 172 -6.36 -16.65 2.95
C ARG A 172 -6.89 -15.60 1.97
N VAL A 173 -7.85 -14.81 2.41
CA VAL A 173 -8.27 -13.57 1.74
C VAL A 173 -7.20 -12.49 2.00
N LEU A 174 -6.78 -11.80 0.94
CA LEU A 174 -5.74 -10.76 0.94
C LEU A 174 -6.34 -9.36 1.08
#